data_ff684a5eb8c72b26e001b76d0cf95401
#
_entry.id   ff684a5eb8c72b26e001b76d0cf95401
#
_cell.length_a   1.000
_cell.length_b   1.000
_cell.length_c   1.000
_cell.angle_alpha   90.00
_cell.angle_beta   90.00
_cell.angle_gamma   90.00
#
_symmetry.space_group_name_H-M   'P 1'
#
loop_
_entity.id
_entity.type
_entity.pdbx_description
1 polymer ?
#
loop_
_entity_poly.entity_id
_entity_poly.type
_entity_poly.pdbx_seq_one_letter_code
_entity_poly.pdbx_strand_id
1 'polypeptide(L)'
;MLRYIFMKKGFVIVFLVLFSVSLSAQSVKEICIGVNEYAKKLHSAYYEAKVTFNNGEDTLSYLHKVSFQKNKHKNKIFAKFNTQIYSGGELIKQVFCDNNQFTFVDFYENIAEQYEKEDYKIFISQLDTNLIPAFVFNKPVFNLKAIEKGEVQITKGQDTIINGFEVFCLNEVSANKTFFIRKQDFLPIAQRTDSFFLTLTRIDENAAYHNSRFVFDNKNTGIHLRYKSLSALKKQWREQEINQSSFAYNSEALNFKVTDLQDRIFELSQNKGKVIALVFFYNNCSPCIPMLDDLQELCNQYKEKKVEIVALNPVDSKIGEEEMQSFVQEHNITYNVAQIPKYTVEEMYLVRYFPTIFIIDKKGRVVYSHQGYNTLFKDKISDIIDKEL
;
A
#
# COMPACT_ATOMS: atom_id res chain seq x y z
N MET A 1 80.92 -20.50 -14.36
CA MET A 1 80.00 -20.37 -13.25
C MET A 1 79.26 -19.04 -13.45
N LEU A 2 78.52 -18.91 -14.54
CA LEU A 2 77.78 -17.73 -14.92
C LEU A 2 76.67 -18.16 -15.89
N ARG A 3 75.60 -18.74 -15.38
CA ARG A 3 74.37 -19.06 -16.12
C ARG A 3 73.28 -19.40 -15.14
N TYR A 4 72.68 -18.36 -14.49
CA TYR A 4 71.43 -18.53 -13.76
C TYR A 4 70.92 -17.19 -13.17
N ILE A 5 70.84 -16.12 -13.95
CA ILE A 5 70.13 -14.89 -13.52
C ILE A 5 69.56 -14.17 -14.76
N PHE A 6 68.72 -14.82 -15.54
CA PHE A 6 67.94 -14.06 -16.55
C PHE A 6 66.64 -14.77 -16.97
N MET A 7 65.91 -15.28 -16.01
CA MET A 7 64.56 -15.77 -16.28
C MET A 7 63.63 -15.60 -15.06
N LYS A 8 63.46 -14.41 -14.57
CA LYS A 8 62.43 -14.14 -13.54
C LYS A 8 61.89 -12.72 -13.58
N LYS A 9 61.94 -12.00 -14.68
CA LYS A 9 61.33 -10.63 -14.78
C LYS A 9 60.31 -10.47 -15.91
N GLY A 10 59.99 -11.54 -16.64
CA GLY A 10 59.04 -11.45 -17.78
C GLY A 10 57.64 -12.00 -17.53
N PHE A 11 57.35 -12.59 -16.38
CA PHE A 11 56.08 -13.31 -16.16
C PHE A 11 55.15 -12.70 -15.11
N VAL A 12 55.51 -11.56 -14.51
CA VAL A 12 54.71 -10.90 -13.47
C VAL A 12 53.85 -9.76 -14.05
N ILE A 13 54.10 -9.32 -15.28
CA ILE A 13 53.37 -8.19 -15.88
C ILE A 13 52.12 -8.66 -16.67
N VAL A 14 51.98 -9.94 -17.02
CA VAL A 14 50.84 -10.43 -17.80
C VAL A 14 49.64 -10.87 -16.90
N PHE A 15 49.80 -10.96 -15.60
CA PHE A 15 48.70 -11.36 -14.71
C PHE A 15 47.93 -10.19 -14.07
N LEU A 16 48.32 -8.96 -14.34
CA LEU A 16 47.66 -7.74 -13.80
C LEU A 16 46.77 -7.01 -14.81
N VAL A 17 46.60 -7.52 -16.02
CA VAL A 17 45.79 -6.89 -17.07
C VAL A 17 44.51 -7.65 -17.39
N LEU A 18 44.24 -8.79 -16.75
CA LEU A 18 43.04 -9.59 -17.03
C LEU A 18 41.97 -9.56 -15.93
N PHE A 19 41.97 -8.57 -15.03
CA PHE A 19 40.88 -8.32 -14.10
C PHE A 19 40.25 -6.93 -14.28
N SER A 20 40.25 -6.40 -15.47
CA SER A 20 39.19 -5.49 -15.90
C SER A 20 38.01 -6.33 -16.35
N VAL A 21 37.40 -7.07 -15.43
CA VAL A 21 36.03 -7.53 -15.62
C VAL A 21 35.21 -6.28 -15.85
N SER A 22 34.81 -6.08 -17.09
CA SER A 22 33.74 -5.13 -17.42
C SER A 22 32.66 -5.30 -16.39
N LEU A 23 32.49 -4.31 -15.50
CA LEU A 23 31.25 -4.15 -14.74
C LEU A 23 30.15 -3.92 -15.78
N SER A 24 29.63 -5.00 -16.37
CA SER A 24 28.43 -4.92 -17.18
C SER A 24 27.34 -4.40 -16.23
N ALA A 25 26.76 -3.27 -16.60
CA ALA A 25 25.67 -2.70 -15.84
C ALA A 25 24.59 -3.78 -15.68
N GLN A 26 24.34 -4.23 -14.46
CA GLN A 26 23.32 -5.27 -14.19
C GLN A 26 21.96 -4.81 -14.71
N SER A 27 21.28 -5.69 -15.43
CA SER A 27 19.96 -5.43 -15.97
C SER A 27 18.90 -5.39 -14.84
N VAL A 28 17.80 -4.69 -15.07
CA VAL A 28 16.65 -4.67 -14.15
C VAL A 28 16.22 -6.09 -13.77
N LYS A 29 16.16 -7.01 -14.73
CA LYS A 29 15.76 -8.40 -14.50
C LYS A 29 16.73 -9.12 -13.55
N GLU A 30 18.04 -8.97 -13.73
CA GLU A 30 19.04 -9.58 -12.86
C GLU A 30 18.97 -9.03 -11.45
N ILE A 31 18.73 -7.73 -11.27
CA ILE A 31 18.56 -7.12 -9.95
C ILE A 31 17.28 -7.68 -9.28
N CYS A 32 16.15 -7.75 -9.98
CA CYS A 32 14.90 -8.32 -9.46
C CYS A 32 15.05 -9.80 -9.06
N ILE A 33 15.80 -10.60 -9.86
CA ILE A 33 16.11 -11.99 -9.53
C ILE A 33 16.96 -12.05 -8.25
N GLY A 34 18.02 -11.23 -8.16
CA GLY A 34 18.88 -11.16 -6.99
C GLY A 34 18.12 -10.86 -5.70
N VAL A 35 17.22 -9.88 -5.74
CA VAL A 35 16.34 -9.53 -4.59
C VAL A 35 15.45 -10.69 -4.20
N ASN A 36 14.81 -11.36 -5.16
CA ASN A 36 13.94 -12.50 -4.87
C ASN A 36 14.73 -13.69 -4.27
N GLU A 37 15.96 -13.96 -4.77
CA GLU A 37 16.82 -14.99 -4.24
C GLU A 37 17.33 -14.65 -2.83
N TYR A 38 17.69 -13.40 -2.57
CA TYR A 38 18.02 -12.94 -1.23
C TYR A 38 16.85 -13.14 -0.26
N ALA A 39 15.66 -12.64 -0.62
CA ALA A 39 14.45 -12.78 0.19
C ALA A 39 14.11 -14.25 0.46
N LYS A 40 14.34 -15.17 -0.52
CA LYS A 40 14.11 -16.61 -0.37
C LYS A 40 15.08 -17.27 0.59
N LYS A 41 16.36 -16.87 0.59
CA LYS A 41 17.41 -17.40 1.48
C LYS A 41 17.25 -16.93 2.91
N LEU A 42 16.67 -15.76 3.13
CA LEU A 42 16.49 -15.19 4.45
C LEU A 42 15.40 -15.94 5.22
N HIS A 43 15.78 -16.79 6.20
CA HIS A 43 14.84 -17.60 6.97
C HIS A 43 14.33 -16.91 8.22
N SER A 44 15.15 -16.10 8.85
CA SER A 44 14.81 -15.30 10.03
C SER A 44 15.66 -14.04 10.05
N ALA A 45 15.15 -12.99 10.63
CA ALA A 45 15.95 -11.79 10.90
C ALA A 45 15.31 -10.94 12.00
N TYR A 46 16.15 -10.10 12.60
CA TYR A 46 15.76 -8.89 13.27
C TYR A 46 16.18 -7.70 12.40
N TYR A 47 15.30 -6.73 12.23
CA TYR A 47 15.68 -5.48 11.60
C TYR A 47 15.02 -4.27 12.27
N GLU A 48 15.66 -3.12 12.12
CA GLU A 48 15.11 -1.82 12.46
C GLU A 48 14.94 -1.00 11.18
N ALA A 49 13.81 -0.32 11.05
CA ALA A 49 13.52 0.55 9.93
C ALA A 49 12.95 1.88 10.42
N LYS A 50 13.47 2.98 9.90
CA LYS A 50 12.90 4.30 10.07
C LYS A 50 11.89 4.53 8.94
N VAL A 51 10.66 4.89 9.30
CA VAL A 51 9.59 5.26 8.36
C VAL A 51 9.27 6.74 8.57
N THR A 52 9.35 7.52 7.52
CA THR A 52 9.12 8.95 7.54
C THR A 52 7.98 9.28 6.58
N PHE A 53 6.93 9.91 7.09
CA PHE A 53 5.79 10.38 6.30
C PHE A 53 5.91 11.87 6.07
N ASN A 54 5.67 12.32 4.84
CA ASN A 54 5.61 13.74 4.49
C ASN A 54 4.13 14.14 4.34
N ASN A 55 3.63 14.90 5.30
CA ASN A 55 2.26 15.42 5.30
C ASN A 55 2.24 16.93 5.00
N GLY A 56 2.96 17.35 3.96
CA GLY A 56 3.10 18.77 3.62
C GLY A 56 4.05 19.52 4.56
N GLU A 57 3.54 20.22 5.56
CA GLU A 57 4.36 21.03 6.48
C GLU A 57 5.03 20.21 7.58
N ASP A 58 4.45 19.03 7.94
CA ASP A 58 4.95 18.20 9.04
C ASP A 58 5.56 16.89 8.55
N THR A 59 6.67 16.50 9.17
CA THR A 59 7.33 15.21 8.95
C THR A 59 7.14 14.32 10.17
N LEU A 60 6.35 13.25 10.04
CA LEU A 60 6.18 12.24 11.08
C LEU A 60 7.18 11.11 10.89
N SER A 61 7.87 10.71 11.94
CA SER A 61 8.85 9.62 11.91
C SER A 61 8.52 8.54 12.92
N TYR A 62 8.56 7.29 12.46
CA TYR A 62 8.38 6.09 13.28
C TYR A 62 9.59 5.18 13.18
N LEU A 63 9.94 4.51 14.28
CA LEU A 63 10.93 3.45 14.30
C LEU A 63 10.20 2.10 14.40
N HIS A 64 10.39 1.26 13.40
CA HIS A 64 9.87 -0.10 13.40
C HIS A 64 10.98 -1.09 13.77
N LYS A 65 10.73 -1.93 14.79
CA LYS A 65 11.62 -3.03 15.17
C LYS A 65 10.90 -4.34 14.88
N VAL A 66 11.45 -5.13 13.99
CA VAL A 66 10.80 -6.32 13.46
C VAL A 66 11.66 -7.55 13.71
N SER A 67 11.04 -8.56 14.29
CA SER A 67 11.60 -9.92 14.39
C SER A 67 10.73 -10.85 13.57
N PHE A 68 11.31 -11.70 12.73
CA PHE A 68 10.53 -12.71 12.02
C PHE A 68 11.29 -14.04 11.88
N GLN A 69 10.50 -15.10 11.69
CA GLN A 69 11.01 -16.45 11.39
C GLN A 69 10.06 -17.13 10.41
N LYS A 70 10.57 -17.47 9.22
CA LYS A 70 9.80 -18.16 8.19
C LYS A 70 9.52 -19.60 8.57
N ASN A 71 8.38 -20.13 8.15
CA ASN A 71 8.03 -21.51 8.33
C ASN A 71 8.86 -22.41 7.40
N LYS A 72 9.34 -23.53 7.92
CA LYS A 72 10.07 -24.55 7.12
C LYS A 72 9.17 -25.30 6.13
N HIS A 73 7.85 -25.29 6.30
CA HIS A 73 6.90 -26.02 5.47
C HIS A 73 6.32 -25.14 4.36
N LYS A 74 6.44 -25.60 3.12
CA LYS A 74 6.05 -24.89 1.88
C LYS A 74 4.57 -24.47 1.81
N ASN A 75 3.68 -25.10 2.58
CA ASN A 75 2.23 -24.87 2.52
C ASN A 75 1.70 -23.87 3.56
N LYS A 76 2.54 -23.27 4.38
CA LYS A 76 2.11 -22.27 5.35
C LYS A 76 2.46 -20.86 4.83
N ILE A 77 1.45 -20.05 4.68
CA ILE A 77 1.51 -18.72 4.03
C ILE A 77 2.26 -17.69 4.89
N PHE A 78 2.47 -17.98 6.18
CA PHE A 78 2.98 -17.00 7.14
C PHE A 78 4.30 -17.41 7.79
N ALA A 79 5.13 -16.40 8.01
CA ALA A 79 6.18 -16.45 9.00
C ALA A 79 5.59 -16.06 10.36
N LYS A 80 6.22 -16.50 11.45
CA LYS A 80 6.02 -15.87 12.75
C LYS A 80 6.69 -14.51 12.71
N PHE A 81 6.05 -13.48 13.25
CA PHE A 81 6.68 -12.18 13.38
C PHE A 81 6.19 -11.38 14.58
N ASN A 82 7.00 -10.44 14.99
CA ASN A 82 6.70 -9.44 15.99
C ASN A 82 7.20 -8.11 15.46
N THR A 83 6.31 -7.13 15.36
CA THR A 83 6.63 -5.78 14.93
C THR A 83 6.30 -4.82 16.05
N GLN A 84 7.26 -4.01 16.44
CA GLN A 84 7.11 -2.93 17.41
C GLN A 84 7.23 -1.59 16.68
N ILE A 85 6.32 -0.68 16.93
CA ILE A 85 6.27 0.65 16.31
C ILE A 85 6.43 1.70 17.41
N TYR A 86 7.47 2.52 17.26
CA TYR A 86 7.81 3.59 18.19
C TYR A 86 7.60 4.96 17.55
N SER A 87 7.08 5.90 18.32
CA SER A 87 7.00 7.33 18.00
C SER A 87 7.59 8.14 19.16
N GLY A 88 8.47 9.09 18.88
CA GLY A 88 9.13 9.89 19.93
C GLY A 88 9.92 9.08 20.96
N GLY A 89 10.30 7.84 20.65
CA GLY A 89 10.97 6.90 21.57
C GLY A 89 10.02 6.02 22.37
N GLU A 90 8.72 6.26 22.35
CA GLU A 90 7.70 5.47 23.04
C GLU A 90 7.13 4.37 22.14
N LEU A 91 6.91 3.17 22.70
CA LEU A 91 6.25 2.07 22.01
C LEU A 91 4.75 2.36 21.94
N ILE A 92 4.24 2.64 20.74
CA ILE A 92 2.85 3.00 20.52
C ILE A 92 2.00 1.83 20.03
N LYS A 93 2.57 0.94 19.21
CA LYS A 93 1.85 -0.23 18.67
C LYS A 93 2.76 -1.44 18.58
N GLN A 94 2.17 -2.63 18.71
CA GLN A 94 2.88 -3.88 18.49
C GLN A 94 1.98 -4.90 17.82
N VAL A 95 2.55 -5.69 16.91
CA VAL A 95 1.83 -6.77 16.22
C VAL A 95 2.57 -8.08 16.44
N PHE A 96 1.85 -9.08 16.88
CA PHE A 96 2.33 -10.44 17.03
C PHE A 96 1.66 -11.36 16.01
N CYS A 97 2.41 -12.29 15.46
CA CYS A 97 1.91 -13.38 14.64
C CYS A 97 2.63 -14.67 14.98
N ASP A 98 1.93 -15.66 15.45
CA ASP A 98 2.49 -16.98 15.81
C ASP A 98 2.16 -18.09 14.80
N ASN A 99 1.55 -17.77 13.66
CA ASN A 99 0.98 -18.63 12.60
C ASN A 99 -0.44 -19.15 12.85
N ASN A 100 -1.02 -18.95 14.02
CA ASN A 100 -2.38 -19.36 14.33
C ASN A 100 -3.29 -18.14 14.47
N GLN A 101 -2.72 -17.06 14.98
CA GLN A 101 -3.45 -15.84 15.28
C GLN A 101 -2.57 -14.61 15.11
N PHE A 102 -3.24 -13.49 14.94
CA PHE A 102 -2.63 -12.16 14.98
C PHE A 102 -3.11 -11.43 16.22
N THR A 103 -2.21 -10.75 16.91
CA THR A 103 -2.57 -9.87 18.02
C THR A 103 -2.05 -8.48 17.74
N PHE A 104 -2.95 -7.54 17.69
CA PHE A 104 -2.68 -6.12 17.51
C PHE A 104 -2.77 -5.44 18.87
N VAL A 105 -1.71 -4.80 19.32
CA VAL A 105 -1.67 -4.08 20.59
C VAL A 105 -1.53 -2.59 20.30
N ASP A 106 -2.48 -1.81 20.79
CA ASP A 106 -2.42 -0.35 20.85
C ASP A 106 -2.15 0.06 22.30
N PHE A 107 -0.96 0.58 22.57
CA PHE A 107 -0.55 0.96 23.92
C PHE A 107 -1.15 2.30 24.36
N TYR A 108 -1.54 3.13 23.41
CA TYR A 108 -2.21 4.39 23.72
C TYR A 108 -3.63 4.13 24.25
N GLU A 109 -4.36 3.23 23.59
CA GLU A 109 -5.73 2.85 23.96
C GLU A 109 -5.76 1.73 25.02
N ASN A 110 -4.63 1.15 25.39
CA ASN A 110 -4.54 -0.03 26.27
C ASN A 110 -5.41 -1.22 25.82
N ILE A 111 -5.44 -1.46 24.51
CA ILE A 111 -6.26 -2.52 23.90
C ILE A 111 -5.37 -3.48 23.13
N ALA A 112 -5.66 -4.78 23.26
CA ALA A 112 -5.16 -5.81 22.37
C ALA A 112 -6.31 -6.45 21.61
N GLU A 113 -6.25 -6.46 20.28
CA GLU A 113 -7.22 -7.12 19.41
C GLU A 113 -6.63 -8.39 18.84
N GLN A 114 -7.29 -9.51 19.05
CA GLN A 114 -6.84 -10.81 18.60
C GLN A 114 -7.74 -11.34 17.50
N TYR A 115 -7.11 -11.86 16.44
CA TYR A 115 -7.77 -12.29 15.22
C TYR A 115 -7.27 -13.66 14.79
N GLU A 116 -8.15 -14.43 14.18
CA GLU A 116 -7.81 -15.74 13.64
C GLU A 116 -6.93 -15.61 12.36
N LYS A 117 -6.23 -16.67 12.07
CA LYS A 117 -5.32 -16.74 10.92
C LYS A 117 -6.00 -16.44 9.57
N GLU A 118 -7.25 -16.83 9.42
CA GLU A 118 -8.07 -16.64 8.22
C GLU A 118 -8.32 -15.16 7.90
N ASP A 119 -8.25 -14.32 8.92
CA ASP A 119 -8.49 -12.87 8.82
C ASP A 119 -7.27 -12.07 8.36
N TYR A 120 -6.17 -12.75 7.99
CA TYR A 120 -4.87 -12.13 7.67
C TYR A 120 -4.90 -11.06 6.59
N LYS A 121 -5.80 -11.15 5.63
CA LYS A 121 -5.91 -10.19 4.52
C LYS A 121 -6.17 -8.77 5.02
N ILE A 122 -6.86 -8.64 6.16
CA ILE A 122 -7.15 -7.34 6.78
C ILE A 122 -5.87 -6.67 7.30
N PHE A 123 -4.90 -7.49 7.73
CA PHE A 123 -3.68 -6.98 8.36
C PHE A 123 -2.56 -6.69 7.37
N ILE A 124 -2.56 -7.35 6.22
CA ILE A 124 -1.56 -7.09 5.19
C ILE A 124 -1.59 -5.63 4.76
N SER A 125 -2.78 -5.05 4.56
CA SER A 125 -2.92 -3.64 4.21
C SER A 125 -2.41 -2.68 5.29
N GLN A 126 -2.52 -3.06 6.58
CA GLN A 126 -1.97 -2.26 7.68
C GLN A 126 -0.46 -2.40 7.85
N LEU A 127 0.15 -3.41 7.22
CA LEU A 127 1.60 -3.66 7.23
C LEU A 127 2.30 -3.12 5.97
N ASP A 128 1.58 -2.49 5.04
CA ASP A 128 2.13 -2.02 3.76
C ASP A 128 3.23 -0.96 3.89
N THR A 129 3.29 -0.27 5.02
CA THR A 129 4.39 0.65 5.35
C THR A 129 5.66 -0.05 5.84
N ASN A 130 5.76 -1.37 5.66
CA ASN A 130 6.89 -2.17 6.12
C ASN A 130 7.50 -2.99 4.98
N LEU A 131 8.81 -3.24 5.04
CA LEU A 131 9.45 -4.27 4.21
C LEU A 131 9.00 -5.70 4.59
N ILE A 132 8.17 -5.85 5.64
CA ILE A 132 7.65 -7.12 6.12
C ILE A 132 6.98 -7.94 5.01
N PRO A 133 6.10 -7.40 4.16
CA PRO A 133 5.45 -8.19 3.12
C PRO A 133 6.45 -8.89 2.21
N ALA A 134 7.58 -8.24 1.92
CA ALA A 134 8.62 -8.79 1.06
C ALA A 134 9.40 -9.94 1.72
N PHE A 135 9.61 -9.88 3.03
CA PHE A 135 10.44 -10.86 3.74
C PHE A 135 9.63 -11.95 4.44
N VAL A 136 8.45 -11.60 4.93
CA VAL A 136 7.63 -12.47 5.81
C VAL A 136 6.68 -13.36 5.02
N PHE A 137 6.12 -12.84 3.95
CA PHE A 137 5.25 -13.64 3.09
C PHE A 137 6.10 -14.31 2.01
N ASN A 138 6.03 -15.62 1.86
CA ASN A 138 6.74 -16.40 0.84
C ASN A 138 6.37 -15.98 -0.61
N LYS A 139 6.12 -14.71 -0.83
CA LYS A 139 5.89 -14.11 -2.13
C LYS A 139 7.19 -13.50 -2.63
N PRO A 140 7.48 -13.57 -3.92
CA PRO A 140 8.61 -12.84 -4.47
C PRO A 140 8.40 -11.33 -4.28
N VAL A 141 9.46 -10.61 -3.96
CA VAL A 141 9.44 -9.14 -3.88
C VAL A 141 9.02 -8.54 -5.21
N PHE A 142 9.58 -9.10 -6.29
CA PHE A 142 9.24 -8.72 -7.66
C PHE A 142 8.56 -9.90 -8.39
N ASN A 143 7.37 -9.67 -8.94
CA ASN A 143 6.67 -10.65 -9.76
C ASN A 143 7.27 -10.70 -11.17
N LEU A 144 8.30 -11.55 -11.36
CA LEU A 144 9.02 -11.64 -12.64
C LEU A 144 8.11 -11.98 -13.83
N LYS A 145 7.05 -12.78 -13.61
CA LYS A 145 6.10 -13.12 -14.68
C LYS A 145 5.28 -11.91 -15.12
N ALA A 146 4.84 -11.09 -14.18
CA ALA A 146 4.10 -9.86 -14.47
C ALA A 146 5.01 -8.84 -15.19
N ILE A 147 6.28 -8.74 -14.76
CA ILE A 147 7.29 -7.89 -15.44
C ILE A 147 7.54 -8.37 -16.88
N GLU A 148 7.70 -9.69 -17.09
CA GLU A 148 7.94 -10.26 -18.42
C GLU A 148 6.74 -10.07 -19.37
N LYS A 149 5.52 -10.07 -18.83
CA LYS A 149 4.29 -9.81 -19.62
C LYS A 149 4.01 -8.31 -19.84
N GLY A 150 4.78 -7.41 -19.21
CA GLY A 150 4.52 -5.97 -19.27
C GLY A 150 3.36 -5.49 -18.38
N GLU A 151 2.80 -6.37 -17.51
CA GLU A 151 1.75 -6.05 -16.55
C GLU A 151 2.29 -5.15 -15.42
N VAL A 152 3.59 -5.25 -15.11
CA VAL A 152 4.32 -4.41 -14.16
C VAL A 152 5.56 -3.86 -14.85
N GLN A 153 5.67 -2.55 -14.91
CA GLN A 153 6.81 -1.86 -15.48
C GLN A 153 7.81 -1.45 -14.40
N ILE A 154 9.03 -2.00 -14.48
CA ILE A 154 10.15 -1.61 -13.61
C ILE A 154 11.21 -0.93 -14.47
N THR A 155 11.62 0.27 -14.06
CA THR A 155 12.72 1.01 -14.70
C THR A 155 13.91 1.16 -13.76
N LYS A 156 15.11 1.25 -14.31
CA LYS A 156 16.32 1.53 -13.52
C LYS A 156 16.53 3.05 -13.47
N GLY A 157 16.56 3.59 -12.26
CA GLY A 157 16.96 4.95 -11.97
C GLY A 157 18.49 5.08 -11.84
N GLN A 158 18.94 6.27 -11.46
CA GLN A 158 20.33 6.54 -11.17
C GLN A 158 20.74 5.85 -9.87
N ASP A 159 21.83 5.09 -9.90
CA ASP A 159 22.44 4.50 -8.72
C ASP A 159 22.85 5.60 -7.73
N THR A 160 22.70 5.33 -6.43
CA THR A 160 22.97 6.31 -5.38
C THR A 160 23.57 5.64 -4.14
N ILE A 161 23.74 6.41 -3.06
CA ILE A 161 24.23 5.93 -1.76
C ILE A 161 23.14 6.16 -0.70
N ILE A 162 22.79 5.12 0.05
CA ILE A 162 21.88 5.21 1.18
C ILE A 162 22.55 4.56 2.40
N ASN A 163 22.61 5.28 3.51
CA ASN A 163 23.26 4.84 4.75
C ASN A 163 24.69 4.30 4.53
N GLY A 164 25.45 4.91 3.59
CA GLY A 164 26.81 4.50 3.27
C GLY A 164 26.94 3.30 2.33
N PHE A 165 25.83 2.72 1.86
CA PHE A 165 25.82 1.62 0.89
C PHE A 165 25.51 2.10 -0.52
N GLU A 166 26.25 1.61 -1.49
CA GLU A 166 25.90 1.75 -2.90
C GLU A 166 24.64 0.93 -3.20
N VAL A 167 23.66 1.53 -3.88
CA VAL A 167 22.38 0.91 -4.18
C VAL A 167 22.01 1.07 -5.66
N PHE A 168 21.32 0.05 -6.17
CA PHE A 168 20.53 0.16 -7.39
C PHE A 168 19.19 0.85 -7.04
N CYS A 169 18.76 1.76 -7.92
CA CYS A 169 17.46 2.39 -7.82
C CYS A 169 16.51 1.75 -8.84
N LEU A 170 15.44 1.10 -8.37
CA LEU A 170 14.40 0.52 -9.22
C LEU A 170 13.06 1.22 -8.98
N ASN A 171 12.45 1.72 -10.06
CA ASN A 171 11.16 2.40 -10.01
C ASN A 171 10.08 1.46 -10.56
N GLU A 172 9.08 1.13 -9.75
CA GLU A 172 7.85 0.49 -10.17
C GLU A 172 6.86 1.58 -10.58
N VAL A 173 6.68 1.74 -11.89
CA VAL A 173 5.97 2.89 -12.48
C VAL A 173 4.49 2.89 -12.06
N SER A 174 3.82 1.73 -12.16
CA SER A 174 2.39 1.59 -11.85
C SER A 174 2.02 1.84 -10.40
N ALA A 175 2.97 1.64 -9.47
CA ALA A 175 2.74 1.81 -8.04
C ALA A 175 3.40 3.09 -7.49
N ASN A 176 3.99 3.92 -8.32
CA ASN A 176 4.80 5.10 -7.95
C ASN A 176 5.75 4.81 -6.77
N LYS A 177 6.46 3.69 -6.89
CA LYS A 177 7.28 3.13 -5.81
C LYS A 177 8.72 2.97 -6.24
N THR A 178 9.64 3.50 -5.46
CA THR A 178 11.08 3.33 -5.69
C THR A 178 11.66 2.40 -4.64
N PHE A 179 12.38 1.38 -5.09
CA PHE A 179 13.17 0.49 -4.26
C PHE A 179 14.65 0.82 -4.37
N PHE A 180 15.35 0.79 -3.25
CA PHE A 180 16.78 0.98 -3.16
C PHE A 180 17.43 -0.32 -2.69
N ILE A 181 18.16 -0.96 -3.59
CA ILE A 181 18.68 -2.32 -3.44
C ILE A 181 20.18 -2.26 -3.25
N ARG A 182 20.69 -2.76 -2.14
CA ARG A 182 22.13 -2.80 -1.87
C ARG A 182 22.85 -3.65 -2.93
N LYS A 183 23.88 -3.08 -3.56
CA LYS A 183 24.58 -3.74 -4.68
C LYS A 183 25.33 -4.99 -4.26
N GLN A 184 25.83 -5.02 -3.02
CA GLN A 184 26.66 -6.10 -2.50
C GLN A 184 25.94 -7.45 -2.48
N ASP A 185 24.64 -7.48 -2.13
CA ASP A 185 23.90 -8.70 -1.81
C ASP A 185 22.43 -8.69 -2.20
N PHE A 186 21.98 -7.65 -2.88
CA PHE A 186 20.58 -7.44 -3.30
C PHE A 186 19.57 -7.27 -2.17
N LEU A 187 20.00 -6.91 -0.96
CA LEU A 187 19.10 -6.55 0.12
C LEU A 187 18.37 -5.24 -0.21
N PRO A 188 17.02 -5.19 -0.23
CA PRO A 188 16.28 -3.94 -0.25
C PRO A 188 16.51 -3.20 1.07
N ILE A 189 17.21 -2.07 1.04
CA ILE A 189 17.52 -1.29 2.26
C ILE A 189 16.66 -0.05 2.42
N ALA A 190 15.98 0.38 1.37
CA ALA A 190 15.02 1.47 1.46
C ALA A 190 13.92 1.35 0.40
N GLN A 191 12.80 2.03 0.68
CA GLN A 191 11.66 2.13 -0.21
C GLN A 191 11.06 3.52 -0.10
N ARG A 192 10.69 4.13 -1.21
CA ARG A 192 10.02 5.44 -1.26
C ARG A 192 8.75 5.34 -2.07
N THR A 193 7.70 5.99 -1.58
CA THR A 193 6.48 6.35 -2.30
C THR A 193 6.26 7.86 -2.15
N ASP A 194 5.20 8.41 -2.69
CA ASP A 194 4.83 9.81 -2.47
C ASP A 194 4.51 10.11 -1.01
N SER A 195 3.95 9.12 -0.30
CA SER A 195 3.47 9.28 1.08
C SER A 195 4.53 9.03 2.13
N PHE A 196 5.54 8.18 1.87
CA PHE A 196 6.52 7.83 2.87
C PHE A 196 7.89 7.45 2.29
N PHE A 197 8.90 7.58 3.12
CA PHE A 197 10.24 7.04 2.91
C PHE A 197 10.58 6.08 4.05
N LEU A 198 10.86 4.81 3.70
CA LEU A 198 11.31 3.79 4.63
C LEU A 198 12.78 3.47 4.37
N THR A 199 13.59 3.42 5.43
CA THR A 199 14.99 2.99 5.33
C THR A 199 15.36 2.05 6.47
N LEU A 200 16.06 0.95 6.14
CA LEU A 200 16.66 0.07 7.13
C LEU A 200 17.83 0.77 7.82
N THR A 201 17.81 0.75 9.14
CA THR A 201 18.92 1.26 9.97
C THR A 201 19.77 0.13 10.53
N ARG A 202 19.20 -1.07 10.66
CA ARG A 202 19.87 -2.27 11.15
C ARG A 202 19.23 -3.53 10.58
N ILE A 203 20.03 -4.56 10.32
CA ILE A 203 19.55 -5.92 10.06
C ILE A 203 20.51 -6.95 10.67
N ASP A 204 19.97 -7.92 11.41
CA ASP A 204 20.67 -9.08 11.94
C ASP A 204 20.04 -10.32 11.29
N GLU A 205 20.71 -10.88 10.29
CA GLU A 205 20.25 -12.05 9.56
C GLU A 205 20.38 -13.33 10.38
N ASN A 206 19.49 -14.29 10.12
CA ASN A 206 19.50 -15.61 10.77
C ASN A 206 19.42 -15.58 12.30
N ALA A 207 18.79 -14.54 12.86
CA ALA A 207 18.57 -14.44 14.29
C ALA A 207 17.73 -15.62 14.81
N ALA A 208 18.17 -16.22 15.92
CA ALA A 208 17.45 -17.30 16.58
C ALA A 208 16.41 -16.75 17.55
N TYR A 209 15.19 -17.29 17.51
CA TYR A 209 14.10 -16.85 18.38
C TYR A 209 13.47 -18.01 19.14
N HIS A 210 13.11 -17.73 20.39
CA HIS A 210 12.18 -18.55 21.14
C HIS A 210 10.74 -18.22 20.73
N ASN A 211 9.84 -19.21 20.74
CA ASN A 211 8.45 -19.05 20.30
C ASN A 211 7.68 -17.94 21.03
N SER A 212 7.99 -17.73 22.32
CA SER A 212 7.37 -16.64 23.13
C SER A 212 7.58 -15.24 22.54
N ARG A 213 8.59 -15.05 21.68
CA ARG A 213 8.80 -13.76 21.00
C ARG A 213 7.64 -13.35 20.10
N PHE A 214 6.88 -14.32 19.62
CA PHE A 214 5.83 -14.14 18.62
C PHE A 214 4.41 -14.27 19.19
N VAL A 215 4.30 -14.54 20.48
CA VAL A 215 3.03 -14.71 21.20
C VAL A 215 2.82 -13.52 22.13
N PHE A 216 1.62 -12.95 22.08
CA PHE A 216 1.22 -11.94 23.05
C PHE A 216 0.89 -12.61 24.39
N ASP A 217 1.61 -12.23 25.43
CA ASP A 217 1.30 -12.63 26.80
C ASP A 217 0.61 -11.46 27.52
N ASN A 218 -0.68 -11.61 27.78
CA ASN A 218 -1.50 -10.59 28.44
C ASN A 218 -1.38 -10.61 29.98
N LYS A 219 -0.59 -11.51 30.56
CA LYS A 219 -0.44 -11.58 31.99
C LYS A 219 0.24 -10.31 32.54
N ASN A 220 -0.42 -9.66 33.47
CA ASN A 220 0.07 -8.46 34.17
C ASN A 220 0.36 -7.23 33.28
N THR A 221 -0.26 -7.12 32.10
CA THR A 221 -0.03 -5.97 31.20
C THR A 221 -0.98 -4.81 31.43
N GLY A 222 -2.14 -5.04 32.08
CA GLY A 222 -3.21 -4.04 32.18
C GLY A 222 -3.93 -3.76 30.85
N ILE A 223 -3.60 -4.52 29.80
CA ILE A 223 -4.17 -4.36 28.45
C ILE A 223 -5.47 -5.13 28.32
N HIS A 224 -6.51 -4.50 27.79
CA HIS A 224 -7.80 -5.13 27.57
C HIS A 224 -7.79 -5.97 26.30
N LEU A 225 -7.84 -7.31 26.45
CA LEU A 225 -7.87 -8.24 25.32
C LEU A 225 -9.29 -8.37 24.76
N ARG A 226 -9.42 -8.17 23.44
CA ARG A 226 -10.67 -8.34 22.68
C ARG A 226 -10.46 -9.38 21.59
N TYR A 227 -11.34 -10.37 21.53
CA TYR A 227 -11.36 -11.34 20.44
C TYR A 227 -12.27 -10.83 19.33
N LYS A 228 -11.77 -10.80 18.11
CA LYS A 228 -12.53 -10.34 16.95
C LYS A 228 -12.50 -11.40 15.85
N SER A 229 -13.59 -11.54 15.15
CA SER A 229 -13.68 -12.31 13.91
C SER A 229 -13.90 -11.35 12.73
N LEU A 230 -13.57 -11.78 11.51
CA LEU A 230 -13.84 -11.00 10.30
C LEU A 230 -15.34 -10.65 10.19
N SER A 231 -16.23 -11.57 10.55
CA SER A 231 -17.68 -11.33 10.57
C SER A 231 -18.10 -10.28 11.60
N ALA A 232 -17.49 -10.30 12.80
CA ALA A 232 -17.73 -9.29 13.83
C ALA A 232 -17.19 -7.92 13.42
N LEU A 233 -16.01 -7.88 12.80
CA LEU A 233 -15.43 -6.66 12.24
C LEU A 233 -16.29 -6.07 11.11
N LYS A 234 -16.72 -6.89 10.17
CA LYS A 234 -17.63 -6.45 9.09
C LYS A 234 -18.96 -5.91 9.65
N LYS A 235 -19.43 -6.46 10.77
CA LYS A 235 -20.60 -5.93 11.47
C LYS A 235 -20.28 -4.60 12.15
N GLN A 236 -19.16 -4.50 12.87
CA GLN A 236 -18.73 -3.26 13.53
C GLN A 236 -18.43 -2.15 12.52
N TRP A 237 -17.78 -2.45 11.39
CA TRP A 237 -17.56 -1.48 10.33
C TRP A 237 -18.87 -0.98 9.74
N ARG A 238 -19.84 -1.87 9.50
CA ARG A 238 -21.19 -1.45 9.07
C ARG A 238 -21.87 -0.54 10.08
N GLU A 239 -21.73 -0.81 11.36
CA GLU A 239 -22.30 0.01 12.43
C GLU A 239 -21.55 1.35 12.57
N GLN A 240 -20.22 1.37 12.41
CA GLN A 240 -19.42 2.59 12.41
C GLN A 240 -19.68 3.43 11.15
N GLU A 241 -19.84 2.81 10.00
CA GLU A 241 -20.20 3.50 8.76
C GLU A 241 -21.57 4.17 8.85
N ILE A 242 -22.54 3.52 9.47
CA ILE A 242 -23.87 4.10 9.75
C ILE A 242 -23.74 5.31 10.70
N ASN A 243 -22.84 5.24 11.69
CA ASN A 243 -22.65 6.29 12.69
C ASN A 243 -21.70 7.42 12.23
N GLN A 244 -20.78 7.13 11.27
CA GLN A 244 -19.84 8.11 10.70
C GLN A 244 -20.36 8.78 9.43
N SER A 245 -21.43 8.25 8.84
CA SER A 245 -22.05 8.93 7.70
C SER A 245 -22.61 10.27 8.16
N SER A 246 -21.98 11.34 7.76
CA SER A 246 -22.45 12.70 7.99
C SER A 246 -23.80 12.97 7.32
N PHE A 247 -24.24 12.06 6.47
CA PHE A 247 -25.53 12.11 5.79
C PHE A 247 -26.42 10.95 6.29
N ALA A 248 -27.61 11.28 6.78
CA ALA A 248 -28.50 10.27 7.37
C ALA A 248 -28.88 9.19 6.33
N TYR A 249 -28.67 7.92 6.70
CA TYR A 249 -29.14 6.77 5.92
C TYR A 249 -30.62 6.93 5.58
N ASN A 250 -30.97 6.68 4.32
CA ASN A 250 -32.33 6.80 3.78
C ASN A 250 -32.84 8.24 3.65
N SER A 251 -31.98 9.27 3.84
CA SER A 251 -32.34 10.66 3.55
C SER A 251 -32.36 10.90 2.04
N GLU A 252 -33.15 11.88 1.61
CA GLU A 252 -33.12 12.33 0.21
C GLU A 252 -31.75 12.95 -0.11
N ALA A 253 -31.13 12.49 -1.19
CA ALA A 253 -29.88 13.05 -1.67
C ALA A 253 -30.09 14.48 -2.17
N LEU A 254 -29.22 15.40 -1.77
CA LEU A 254 -29.33 16.79 -2.16
C LEU A 254 -29.01 16.96 -3.65
N ASN A 255 -29.88 17.63 -4.38
CA ASN A 255 -29.69 17.85 -5.81
C ASN A 255 -28.48 18.76 -6.07
N PHE A 256 -27.71 18.43 -7.07
CA PHE A 256 -26.62 19.24 -7.58
C PHE A 256 -26.50 19.07 -9.10
N LYS A 257 -25.86 20.06 -9.73
CA LYS A 257 -25.58 20.08 -11.16
C LYS A 257 -24.10 20.39 -11.36
N VAL A 258 -23.42 19.57 -12.18
CA VAL A 258 -22.01 19.75 -12.53
C VAL A 258 -21.79 19.51 -14.02
N THR A 259 -20.76 20.13 -14.57
CA THR A 259 -20.26 19.83 -15.91
C THR A 259 -19.01 18.98 -15.76
N ASP A 260 -18.94 17.84 -16.42
CA ASP A 260 -17.77 16.99 -16.37
C ASP A 260 -16.66 17.48 -17.32
N LEU A 261 -15.51 16.81 -17.30
CA LEU A 261 -14.35 17.15 -18.14
C LEU A 261 -14.56 16.93 -19.65
N GLN A 262 -15.70 16.36 -20.06
CA GLN A 262 -16.12 16.19 -21.46
C GLN A 262 -17.29 17.09 -21.83
N ASP A 263 -17.53 18.18 -21.09
CA ASP A 263 -18.62 19.14 -21.27
C ASP A 263 -20.04 18.52 -21.13
N ARG A 264 -20.15 17.34 -20.53
CA ARG A 264 -21.45 16.70 -20.28
C ARG A 264 -22.02 17.22 -18.96
N ILE A 265 -23.29 17.56 -18.99
CA ILE A 265 -24.01 18.03 -17.80
C ILE A 265 -24.56 16.83 -17.04
N PHE A 266 -24.16 16.69 -15.78
CA PHE A 266 -24.79 15.79 -14.83
C PHE A 266 -25.63 16.57 -13.83
N GLU A 267 -26.90 16.19 -13.69
CA GLU A 267 -27.80 16.73 -12.67
C GLU A 267 -28.45 15.55 -11.94
N LEU A 268 -28.29 15.47 -10.63
CA LEU A 268 -28.75 14.32 -9.85
C LEU A 268 -30.25 14.08 -9.98
N SER A 269 -31.06 15.14 -9.94
CA SER A 269 -32.54 15.05 -10.05
C SER A 269 -33.02 14.44 -11.35
N GLN A 270 -32.25 14.59 -12.44
CA GLN A 270 -32.57 14.04 -13.76
C GLN A 270 -32.14 12.58 -13.94
N ASN A 271 -31.40 12.03 -12.97
CA ASN A 271 -30.91 10.66 -12.99
C ASN A 271 -31.72 9.72 -12.06
N LYS A 272 -32.91 10.12 -11.64
CA LYS A 272 -33.84 9.22 -10.94
C LYS A 272 -34.13 7.99 -11.80
N GLY A 273 -34.19 6.82 -11.16
CA GLY A 273 -34.30 5.53 -11.84
C GLY A 273 -32.98 4.82 -12.11
N LYS A 274 -31.83 5.51 -11.84
CA LYS A 274 -30.50 4.90 -11.82
C LYS A 274 -29.99 4.80 -10.37
N VAL A 275 -29.10 3.86 -10.10
CA VAL A 275 -28.27 3.83 -8.91
C VAL A 275 -27.06 4.71 -9.16
N ILE A 276 -26.77 5.66 -8.28
CA ILE A 276 -25.66 6.62 -8.43
C ILE A 276 -24.58 6.30 -7.39
N ALA A 277 -23.35 6.07 -7.84
CA ALA A 277 -22.16 6.09 -7.00
C ALA A 277 -21.51 7.47 -7.09
N LEU A 278 -21.75 8.32 -6.08
CA LEU A 278 -21.19 9.66 -5.97
C LEU A 278 -19.92 9.61 -5.13
N VAL A 279 -18.80 10.02 -5.70
CA VAL A 279 -17.48 9.91 -5.10
C VAL A 279 -16.82 11.27 -5.00
N PHE A 280 -16.12 11.51 -3.88
CA PHE A 280 -15.30 12.69 -3.67
C PHE A 280 -13.83 12.26 -3.49
N PHE A 281 -12.92 12.87 -4.25
CA PHE A 281 -11.51 12.48 -4.29
C PHE A 281 -10.58 13.69 -4.53
N TYR A 282 -9.26 13.46 -4.39
CA TYR A 282 -8.20 14.37 -4.83
C TYR A 282 -7.17 13.65 -5.68
N ASN A 283 -6.49 14.36 -6.56
CA ASN A 283 -5.43 13.79 -7.39
C ASN A 283 -4.25 13.25 -6.56
N ASN A 284 -3.84 13.99 -5.53
CA ASN A 284 -2.71 13.64 -4.66
C ASN A 284 -3.12 12.82 -3.42
N CYS A 285 -4.27 12.17 -3.46
CA CYS A 285 -4.79 11.36 -2.37
C CYS A 285 -4.40 9.89 -2.58
N SER A 286 -3.37 9.43 -1.89
CA SER A 286 -2.88 8.04 -2.02
C SER A 286 -3.97 6.96 -1.89
N PRO A 287 -4.91 7.01 -0.91
CA PRO A 287 -5.98 6.04 -0.85
C PRO A 287 -7.08 6.23 -1.91
N CYS A 288 -7.12 7.40 -2.60
CA CYS A 288 -8.09 7.63 -3.66
C CYS A 288 -7.75 6.84 -4.94
N ILE A 289 -6.47 6.73 -5.28
CA ILE A 289 -6.03 6.08 -6.52
C ILE A 289 -6.56 4.66 -6.67
N PRO A 290 -6.30 3.72 -5.74
CA PRO A 290 -6.83 2.37 -5.87
C PRO A 290 -8.37 2.30 -5.82
N MET A 291 -9.03 3.28 -5.19
CA MET A 291 -10.49 3.38 -5.24
C MET A 291 -10.99 3.76 -6.63
N LEU A 292 -10.31 4.69 -7.33
CA LEU A 292 -10.69 5.09 -8.69
C LEU A 292 -10.53 3.94 -9.68
N ASP A 293 -9.49 3.10 -9.50
CA ASP A 293 -9.28 1.87 -10.27
C ASP A 293 -10.44 0.87 -10.04
N ASP A 294 -10.81 0.62 -8.78
CA ASP A 294 -11.95 -0.23 -8.43
C ASP A 294 -13.27 0.30 -9.02
N LEU A 295 -13.46 1.63 -9.01
CA LEU A 295 -14.63 2.27 -9.61
C LEU A 295 -14.65 2.12 -11.15
N GLN A 296 -13.49 2.12 -11.80
CA GLN A 296 -13.41 1.85 -13.23
C GLN A 296 -13.80 0.41 -13.55
N GLU A 297 -13.40 -0.55 -12.73
CA GLU A 297 -13.84 -1.94 -12.87
C GLU A 297 -15.37 -2.06 -12.66
N LEU A 298 -15.93 -1.39 -11.65
CA LEU A 298 -17.39 -1.34 -11.44
C LEU A 298 -18.11 -0.65 -12.60
N CYS A 299 -17.56 0.43 -13.14
CA CYS A 299 -18.11 1.09 -14.33
C CYS A 299 -18.24 0.12 -15.51
N ASN A 300 -17.20 -0.66 -15.75
CA ASN A 300 -17.20 -1.69 -16.80
C ASN A 300 -18.21 -2.81 -16.52
N GLN A 301 -18.29 -3.27 -15.24
CA GLN A 301 -19.22 -4.31 -14.80
C GLN A 301 -20.69 -3.89 -14.98
N TYR A 302 -21.01 -2.62 -14.75
CA TYR A 302 -22.38 -2.10 -14.76
C TYR A 302 -22.74 -1.30 -16.02
N LYS A 303 -21.89 -1.32 -17.05
CA LYS A 303 -22.03 -0.51 -18.28
C LYS A 303 -23.40 -0.61 -18.92
N GLU A 304 -24.01 -1.79 -18.95
CA GLU A 304 -25.33 -2.07 -19.56
C GLU A 304 -26.49 -2.00 -18.54
N LYS A 305 -26.21 -1.56 -17.31
CA LYS A 305 -27.19 -1.48 -16.24
C LYS A 305 -27.50 -0.01 -15.92
N LYS A 306 -28.57 0.21 -15.16
CA LYS A 306 -28.98 1.56 -14.71
C LYS A 306 -28.15 2.02 -13.51
N VAL A 307 -26.83 2.10 -13.70
CA VAL A 307 -25.86 2.58 -12.73
C VAL A 307 -25.09 3.74 -13.34
N GLU A 308 -24.80 4.76 -12.54
CA GLU A 308 -23.97 5.89 -12.94
C GLU A 308 -22.91 6.15 -11.87
N ILE A 309 -21.66 6.32 -12.28
CA ILE A 309 -20.58 6.70 -11.38
C ILE A 309 -20.21 8.17 -11.68
N VAL A 310 -20.15 8.98 -10.63
CA VAL A 310 -19.82 10.40 -10.71
C VAL A 310 -18.76 10.69 -9.66
N ALA A 311 -17.56 11.06 -10.11
CA ALA A 311 -16.47 11.44 -9.24
C ALA A 311 -16.24 12.95 -9.25
N LEU A 312 -16.23 13.56 -8.09
CA LEU A 312 -16.09 14.99 -7.88
C LEU A 312 -14.77 15.31 -7.19
N ASN A 313 -13.99 16.20 -7.79
CA ASN A 313 -12.79 16.78 -7.18
C ASN A 313 -13.07 18.20 -6.69
N PRO A 314 -13.22 18.42 -5.35
CA PRO A 314 -13.64 19.72 -4.81
C PRO A 314 -12.50 20.68 -4.52
N VAL A 315 -11.24 20.32 -4.74
CA VAL A 315 -10.19 21.01 -3.99
C VAL A 315 -9.15 21.68 -4.80
N ASP A 316 -8.81 21.14 -5.93
CA ASP A 316 -7.66 21.70 -6.62
C ASP A 316 -8.03 22.84 -7.55
N SER A 317 -8.39 23.99 -6.94
CA SER A 317 -8.40 25.27 -7.67
C SER A 317 -7.01 25.67 -8.23
N LYS A 318 -5.96 24.92 -7.86
CA LYS A 318 -4.58 25.07 -8.36
C LYS A 318 -4.24 24.10 -9.48
N ILE A 319 -5.01 23.02 -9.62
CA ILE A 319 -4.86 22.06 -10.72
C ILE A 319 -5.72 22.59 -11.87
N GLY A 320 -5.05 22.93 -12.97
CA GLY A 320 -5.75 23.33 -14.19
C GLY A 320 -6.59 22.19 -14.77
N GLU A 321 -7.56 22.52 -15.59
CA GLU A 321 -8.40 21.54 -16.29
C GLU A 321 -7.57 20.54 -17.11
N GLU A 322 -6.50 21.01 -17.75
CA GLU A 322 -5.54 20.17 -18.52
C GLU A 322 -4.86 19.13 -17.66
N GLU A 323 -4.48 19.47 -16.42
CA GLU A 323 -3.85 18.53 -15.48
C GLU A 323 -4.85 17.50 -14.98
N MET A 324 -6.11 17.88 -14.75
CA MET A 324 -7.17 16.95 -14.41
C MET A 324 -7.51 16.01 -15.57
N GLN A 325 -7.52 16.52 -16.80
CA GLN A 325 -7.71 15.70 -18.00
C GLN A 325 -6.56 14.70 -18.17
N SER A 326 -5.31 15.13 -17.93
CA SER A 326 -4.13 14.24 -17.93
C SER A 326 -4.26 13.16 -16.88
N PHE A 327 -4.65 13.50 -15.66
CA PHE A 327 -4.88 12.54 -14.57
C PHE A 327 -5.94 11.49 -14.96
N VAL A 328 -7.07 11.90 -15.52
CA VAL A 328 -8.15 10.99 -15.97
C VAL A 328 -7.65 10.05 -17.07
N GLN A 329 -6.80 10.55 -17.99
CA GLN A 329 -6.21 9.73 -19.05
C GLN A 329 -5.19 8.73 -18.51
N GLU A 330 -4.30 9.15 -17.61
CA GLU A 330 -3.28 8.29 -16.98
C GLU A 330 -3.90 7.12 -16.23
N HIS A 331 -5.03 7.37 -15.55
CA HIS A 331 -5.78 6.34 -14.81
C HIS A 331 -6.85 5.63 -15.63
N ASN A 332 -6.94 5.88 -16.94
CA ASN A 332 -7.92 5.27 -17.85
C ASN A 332 -9.37 5.37 -17.34
N ILE A 333 -9.74 6.49 -16.71
CA ILE A 333 -11.07 6.72 -16.15
C ILE A 333 -12.04 7.06 -17.28
N THR A 334 -13.15 6.33 -17.36
CA THR A 334 -14.19 6.52 -18.41
C THR A 334 -15.55 6.97 -17.87
N TYR A 335 -15.75 6.93 -16.56
CA TYR A 335 -16.94 7.46 -15.90
C TYR A 335 -16.87 8.99 -15.74
N ASN A 336 -17.99 9.61 -15.31
CA ASN A 336 -18.07 11.05 -15.17
C ASN A 336 -17.13 11.59 -14.08
N VAL A 337 -16.23 12.50 -14.46
CA VAL A 337 -15.35 13.21 -13.53
C VAL A 337 -15.59 14.72 -13.70
N ALA A 338 -15.88 15.40 -12.61
CA ALA A 338 -16.04 16.84 -12.60
C ALA A 338 -15.15 17.49 -11.54
N GLN A 339 -14.56 18.61 -11.91
CA GLN A 339 -13.89 19.51 -10.99
C GLN A 339 -14.92 20.52 -10.46
N ILE A 340 -15.03 20.65 -9.15
CA ILE A 340 -15.99 21.54 -8.52
C ILE A 340 -15.30 22.57 -7.62
N PRO A 341 -15.81 23.80 -7.52
CA PRO A 341 -15.27 24.77 -6.58
C PRO A 341 -15.37 24.26 -5.14
N LYS A 342 -14.33 24.50 -4.35
CA LYS A 342 -14.35 24.24 -2.91
C LYS A 342 -15.57 24.94 -2.26
N TYR A 343 -16.14 24.30 -1.23
CA TYR A 343 -17.33 24.80 -0.53
C TYR A 343 -18.62 24.78 -1.35
N THR A 344 -18.80 23.78 -2.20
CA THR A 344 -20.02 23.55 -2.95
C THR A 344 -20.67 22.20 -2.58
N VAL A 345 -20.57 21.23 -3.47
CA VAL A 345 -21.25 19.93 -3.28
C VAL A 345 -20.72 19.15 -2.09
N GLU A 346 -19.41 19.22 -1.80
CA GLU A 346 -18.83 18.55 -0.63
C GLU A 346 -19.36 19.10 0.69
N GLU A 347 -19.64 20.41 0.79
CA GLU A 347 -20.28 20.97 1.98
C GLU A 347 -21.73 20.53 2.11
N MET A 348 -22.47 20.49 1.02
CA MET A 348 -23.85 19.97 1.01
C MET A 348 -23.91 18.54 1.51
N TYR A 349 -22.96 17.70 1.12
CA TYR A 349 -22.83 16.30 1.54
C TYR A 349 -22.01 16.10 2.82
N LEU A 350 -21.57 17.18 3.46
CA LEU A 350 -20.77 17.19 4.71
C LEU A 350 -19.49 16.36 4.61
N VAL A 351 -18.88 16.32 3.43
CA VAL A 351 -17.64 15.59 3.17
C VAL A 351 -16.47 16.28 3.89
N ARG A 352 -15.77 15.55 4.74
CA ARG A 352 -14.63 16.06 5.52
C ARG A 352 -13.32 15.29 5.27
N TYR A 353 -13.44 14.07 4.76
CA TYR A 353 -12.33 13.17 4.52
C TYR A 353 -12.41 12.60 3.11
N PHE A 354 -11.28 12.21 2.53
CA PHE A 354 -11.16 11.69 1.18
C PHE A 354 -10.38 10.36 1.17
N PRO A 355 -10.79 9.41 0.33
CA PRO A 355 -12.01 9.45 -0.49
C PRO A 355 -13.29 9.28 0.34
N THR A 356 -14.40 9.81 -0.15
CA THR A 356 -15.74 9.53 0.39
C THR A 356 -16.67 9.11 -0.75
N ILE A 357 -17.45 8.05 -0.54
CA ILE A 357 -18.46 7.58 -1.49
C ILE A 357 -19.83 7.57 -0.86
N PHE A 358 -20.84 7.91 -1.67
CA PHE A 358 -22.26 7.75 -1.38
C PHE A 358 -22.88 6.86 -2.46
N ILE A 359 -23.73 5.90 -2.07
CA ILE A 359 -24.61 5.20 -3.00
C ILE A 359 -26.03 5.73 -2.83
N ILE A 360 -26.59 6.16 -3.94
CA ILE A 360 -27.91 6.77 -4.02
C ILE A 360 -28.82 5.81 -4.82
N ASP A 361 -29.96 5.44 -4.25
CA ASP A 361 -30.92 4.52 -4.85
C ASP A 361 -31.67 5.15 -6.03
N LYS A 362 -32.44 4.33 -6.75
CA LYS A 362 -33.28 4.77 -7.88
C LYS A 362 -34.32 5.82 -7.51
N LYS A 363 -34.63 5.99 -6.22
CA LYS A 363 -35.58 7.00 -5.71
C LYS A 363 -34.91 8.31 -5.34
N GLY A 364 -33.56 8.35 -5.41
CA GLY A 364 -32.75 9.52 -5.05
C GLY A 364 -32.45 9.58 -3.56
N ARG A 365 -32.42 8.46 -2.81
CA ARG A 365 -32.08 8.42 -1.40
C ARG A 365 -30.70 7.83 -1.18
N VAL A 366 -29.95 8.38 -0.24
CA VAL A 366 -28.67 7.86 0.18
C VAL A 366 -28.87 6.55 0.96
N VAL A 367 -28.46 5.43 0.38
CA VAL A 367 -28.56 4.10 0.96
C VAL A 367 -27.23 3.58 1.54
N TYR A 368 -26.15 4.28 1.25
CA TYR A 368 -24.84 3.94 1.77
C TYR A 368 -23.88 5.14 1.68
N SER A 369 -22.97 5.26 2.64
CA SER A 369 -21.83 6.15 2.56
C SER A 369 -20.63 5.53 3.27
N HIS A 370 -19.44 5.84 2.77
CA HIS A 370 -18.17 5.37 3.34
C HIS A 370 -17.08 6.39 3.15
N GLN A 371 -16.20 6.51 4.15
CA GLN A 371 -15.00 7.35 4.11
C GLN A 371 -13.76 6.48 4.13
N GLY A 372 -12.78 6.81 3.30
CA GLY A 372 -11.56 6.05 3.12
C GLY A 372 -11.69 4.90 2.12
N TYR A 373 -10.59 4.16 1.94
CA TYR A 373 -10.49 3.02 1.03
C TYR A 373 -9.90 1.81 1.75
N ASN A 374 -10.37 0.63 1.38
CA ASN A 374 -9.80 -0.65 1.78
C ASN A 374 -9.99 -1.70 0.69
N THR A 375 -9.25 -2.81 0.76
CA THR A 375 -9.24 -3.87 -0.27
C THR A 375 -10.56 -4.63 -0.46
N LEU A 376 -11.58 -4.40 0.38
CA LEU A 376 -12.92 -4.96 0.25
C LEU A 376 -13.89 -3.96 -0.40
N PHE A 377 -13.41 -2.77 -0.76
CA PHE A 377 -14.22 -1.68 -1.28
C PHE A 377 -15.06 -2.12 -2.48
N LYS A 378 -14.43 -2.65 -3.52
CA LYS A 378 -15.10 -3.05 -4.76
C LYS A 378 -16.22 -4.06 -4.52
N ASP A 379 -15.91 -5.15 -3.80
CA ASP A 379 -16.88 -6.22 -3.52
C ASP A 379 -18.09 -5.66 -2.75
N LYS A 380 -17.81 -4.78 -1.78
CA LYS A 380 -18.85 -4.17 -0.96
C LYS A 380 -19.73 -3.22 -1.75
N ILE A 381 -19.15 -2.36 -2.58
CA ILE A 381 -19.90 -1.44 -3.42
C ILE A 381 -20.74 -2.20 -4.45
N SER A 382 -20.17 -3.26 -5.07
CA SER A 382 -20.90 -4.16 -5.96
C SER A 382 -22.12 -4.77 -5.28
N ASP A 383 -21.95 -5.33 -4.08
CA ASP A 383 -23.04 -5.93 -3.30
C ASP A 383 -24.18 -4.93 -2.99
N ILE A 384 -23.84 -3.66 -2.76
CA ILE A 384 -24.83 -2.61 -2.48
C ILE A 384 -25.55 -2.21 -3.78
N ILE A 385 -24.82 -1.98 -4.84
CA ILE A 385 -25.40 -1.65 -6.15
C ILE A 385 -26.36 -2.73 -6.61
N ASP A 386 -25.97 -4.01 -6.50
CA ASP A 386 -26.79 -5.15 -6.91
C ASP A 386 -28.12 -5.27 -6.10
N LYS A 387 -28.11 -4.83 -4.84
CA LYS A 387 -29.35 -4.78 -4.03
C LYS A 387 -30.30 -3.66 -4.42
N GLU A 388 -29.75 -2.58 -4.99
CA GLU A 388 -30.53 -1.41 -5.39
C GLU A 388 -30.96 -1.47 -6.88
N LEU A 389 -30.41 -2.41 -7.65
CA LEU A 389 -30.80 -2.67 -9.04
C LEU A 389 -32.10 -3.46 -9.15
#